data_ade53b763966d0623eccb5196b72effe
#
_entry.id   ade53b763966d0623eccb5196b72effe
#
_cell.length_a   1.000
_cell.length_b   1.000
_cell.length_c   1.000
_cell.angle_alpha   90.00
_cell.angle_beta   90.00
_cell.angle_gamma   90.00
#
_symmetry.space_group_name_H-M   'P 1'
#
loop_
_entity.id
_entity.type
_entity.pdbx_description
1 polymer ?
#
loop_
_entity_poly.entity_id
_entity_poly.type
_entity_poly.pdbx_seq_one_letter_code
_entity_poly.pdbx_strand_id
1 'polypeptide(L)'
;MSDTVYALYACFKATRGFRDLDLDDAAQEVENLFKERDPSVTVRGVYSTVGFRADTDLMLWFVGPTSDAVQDALVAFRRTRAGRELDVAWTFMGVVKPAEFTPDHAPAFVKGEAPRRYLCA
;
A
#
# COMPACT_ATOMS: atom_id res chain seq x y z
N MET A 1 -17.02 19.17 4.58
CA MET A 1 -16.51 17.85 4.23
C MET A 1 -15.00 17.94 4.09
N SER A 2 -14.29 17.02 4.70
CA SER A 2 -12.84 17.08 4.66
C SER A 2 -12.31 16.56 3.33
N ASP A 3 -11.46 17.34 2.67
CA ASP A 3 -10.76 16.92 1.46
C ASP A 3 -9.42 16.26 1.78
N THR A 4 -9.18 15.95 3.06
CA THR A 4 -7.94 15.32 3.50
C THR A 4 -7.82 13.91 2.94
N VAL A 5 -6.65 13.58 2.43
CA VAL A 5 -6.32 12.27 1.91
C VAL A 5 -5.17 11.70 2.75
N TYR A 6 -5.33 10.46 3.16
CA TYR A 6 -4.31 9.72 3.91
C TYR A 6 -3.61 8.74 3.00
N ALA A 7 -2.30 8.78 2.99
CA ALA A 7 -1.48 7.87 2.21
C ALA A 7 -0.66 6.99 3.18
N LEU A 8 -0.76 5.68 3.02
CA LEU A 8 -0.02 4.73 3.84
C LEU A 8 0.95 3.97 2.95
N TYR A 9 2.22 4.03 3.31
CA TYR A 9 3.28 3.26 2.70
C TYR A 9 3.74 2.22 3.71
N ALA A 10 3.75 0.95 3.32
CA ALA A 10 4.20 -0.12 4.18
C ALA A 10 5.24 -0.95 3.44
N CYS A 11 6.42 -1.07 4.02
CA CYS A 11 7.53 -1.82 3.45
C CYS A 11 7.80 -3.06 4.27
N PHE A 12 8.01 -4.18 3.59
CA PHE A 12 8.12 -5.50 4.20
C PHE A 12 9.37 -6.22 3.75
N LYS A 13 9.87 -7.06 4.64
CA LYS A 13 10.93 -8.03 4.36
C LYS A 13 10.34 -9.42 4.39
N ALA A 14 10.58 -10.20 3.34
CA ALA A 14 10.11 -11.58 3.27
C ALA A 14 10.88 -12.45 4.26
N THR A 15 10.13 -13.29 4.99
CA THR A 15 10.71 -14.29 5.87
C THR A 15 10.97 -15.59 5.10
N ARG A 16 11.62 -16.54 5.78
CA ARG A 16 11.79 -17.89 5.20
C ARG A 16 10.45 -18.52 4.88
N GLY A 17 9.46 -18.36 5.76
CA GLY A 17 8.13 -18.91 5.56
C GLY A 17 7.43 -18.40 4.32
N PHE A 18 7.75 -17.16 3.91
CA PHE A 18 7.21 -16.60 2.67
C PHE A 18 7.65 -17.42 1.45
N ARG A 19 8.90 -17.88 1.44
CA ARG A 19 9.44 -18.68 0.33
C ARG A 19 8.80 -20.05 0.23
N ASP A 20 8.25 -20.57 1.34
CA ASP A 20 7.61 -21.89 1.40
C ASP A 20 6.13 -21.82 1.01
N LEU A 21 5.58 -20.64 0.79
CA LEU A 21 4.19 -20.48 0.36
C LEU A 21 3.98 -20.95 -1.07
N ASP A 22 2.79 -21.49 -1.33
CA ASP A 22 2.30 -21.58 -2.70
C ASP A 22 2.00 -20.16 -3.17
N LEU A 23 2.87 -19.61 -4.02
CA LEU A 23 2.80 -18.21 -4.43
C LEU A 23 1.54 -17.91 -5.24
N ASP A 24 1.05 -18.88 -6.03
CA ASP A 24 -0.17 -18.65 -6.82
C ASP A 24 -1.39 -18.55 -5.90
N ASP A 25 -1.51 -19.42 -4.91
CA ASP A 25 -2.60 -19.35 -3.94
C ASP A 25 -2.51 -18.12 -3.07
N ALA A 26 -1.31 -17.76 -2.61
CA ALA A 26 -1.10 -16.59 -1.79
C ALA A 26 -1.42 -15.30 -2.56
N ALA A 27 -1.00 -15.22 -3.82
CA ALA A 27 -1.28 -14.08 -4.68
C ALA A 27 -2.79 -13.96 -4.94
N GLN A 28 -3.47 -15.08 -5.18
CA GLN A 28 -4.92 -15.07 -5.41
C GLN A 28 -5.68 -14.58 -4.17
N GLU A 29 -5.25 -14.97 -2.98
CA GLU A 29 -5.86 -14.51 -1.73
C GLU A 29 -5.74 -12.99 -1.59
N VAL A 30 -4.55 -12.46 -1.84
CA VAL A 30 -4.30 -11.01 -1.75
C VAL A 30 -5.11 -10.26 -2.82
N GLU A 31 -5.15 -10.78 -4.03
CA GLU A 31 -5.91 -10.19 -5.12
C GLU A 31 -7.41 -10.13 -4.79
N ASN A 32 -7.96 -11.21 -4.26
CA ASN A 32 -9.36 -11.25 -3.83
C ASN A 32 -9.63 -10.25 -2.71
N LEU A 33 -8.71 -10.17 -1.73
CA LEU A 33 -8.82 -9.19 -0.64
C LEU A 33 -8.88 -7.78 -1.19
N PHE A 34 -8.03 -7.44 -2.14
CA PHE A 34 -8.00 -6.08 -2.72
C PHE A 34 -9.26 -5.78 -3.53
N LYS A 35 -9.87 -6.78 -4.15
CA LYS A 35 -11.15 -6.61 -4.85
C LYS A 35 -12.31 -6.36 -3.89
N GLU A 36 -12.26 -6.95 -2.70
CA GLU A 36 -13.32 -6.88 -1.70
C GLU A 36 -13.13 -5.75 -0.69
N ARG A 37 -12.03 -5.00 -0.82
CA ARG A 37 -11.73 -3.91 0.12
C ARG A 37 -12.79 -2.83 0.13
N ASP A 38 -12.76 -2.02 1.18
CA ASP A 38 -13.56 -0.78 1.25
C ASP A 38 -13.30 0.03 -0.03
N PRO A 39 -14.33 0.34 -0.82
CA PRO A 39 -14.16 1.07 -2.09
C PRO A 39 -13.60 2.48 -1.92
N SER A 40 -13.64 3.05 -0.71
CA SER A 40 -13.01 4.35 -0.44
C SER A 40 -11.48 4.27 -0.39
N VAL A 41 -10.93 3.07 -0.20
CA VAL A 41 -9.48 2.85 -0.16
C VAL A 41 -8.99 2.44 -1.53
N THR A 42 -8.01 3.17 -2.04
CA THR A 42 -7.35 2.84 -3.31
C THR A 42 -6.01 2.17 -3.02
N VAL A 43 -5.78 1.02 -3.64
CA VAL A 43 -4.44 0.42 -3.68
C VAL A 43 -3.71 1.09 -4.84
N ARG A 44 -2.85 2.05 -4.51
CA ARG A 44 -2.12 2.83 -5.53
C ARG A 44 -1.02 2.01 -6.19
N GLY A 45 -0.44 1.10 -5.45
CA GLY A 45 0.57 0.25 -6.03
C GLY A 45 1.05 -0.83 -5.07
N VAL A 46 1.60 -1.87 -5.68
CA VAL A 46 2.33 -2.94 -5.02
C VAL A 46 3.66 -3.02 -5.77
N TYR A 47 4.74 -2.80 -5.05
CA TYR A 47 6.06 -2.67 -5.68
C TYR A 47 7.05 -3.65 -5.09
N SER A 48 7.84 -4.28 -5.96
CA SER A 48 9.03 -5.00 -5.52
C SER A 48 10.13 -3.98 -5.24
N THR A 49 10.73 -4.06 -4.07
CA THR A 49 11.88 -3.23 -3.71
C THR A 49 13.20 -4.01 -3.78
N VAL A 50 13.13 -5.25 -4.23
CA VAL A 50 14.31 -6.09 -4.42
C VAL A 50 15.29 -5.40 -5.37
N GLY A 51 16.54 -5.28 -4.95
CA GLY A 51 17.56 -4.62 -5.73
C GLY A 51 17.70 -3.12 -5.45
N PHE A 52 16.72 -2.50 -4.80
CA PHE A 52 16.76 -1.08 -4.44
C PHE A 52 17.17 -0.87 -2.99
N ARG A 53 16.71 -1.77 -2.10
CA ARG A 53 17.03 -1.72 -0.67
C ARG A 53 17.30 -3.14 -0.18
N ALA A 54 18.29 -3.26 0.71
CA ALA A 54 18.63 -4.56 1.29
C ALA A 54 17.66 -4.98 2.40
N ASP A 55 16.98 -4.01 3.03
CA ASP A 55 16.13 -4.23 4.19
C ASP A 55 14.65 -4.43 3.84
N THR A 56 14.28 -4.34 2.56
CA THR A 56 12.90 -4.53 2.11
C THR A 56 12.82 -5.34 0.83
N ASP A 57 11.69 -6.03 0.65
CA ASP A 57 11.41 -6.79 -0.57
C ASP A 57 10.13 -6.31 -1.25
N LEU A 58 9.20 -5.74 -0.47
CA LEU A 58 7.88 -5.37 -0.96
C LEU A 58 7.44 -4.05 -0.35
N MET A 59 6.80 -3.21 -1.14
CA MET A 59 6.13 -2.00 -0.66
C MET A 59 4.69 -1.98 -1.13
N LEU A 60 3.78 -1.67 -0.20
CA LEU A 60 2.37 -1.39 -0.49
C LEU A 60 2.10 0.10 -0.31
N TRP A 61 1.24 0.62 -1.16
CA TRP A 61 0.82 2.02 -1.11
C TRP A 61 -0.71 2.08 -1.18
N PHE A 62 -1.33 2.49 -0.06
CA PHE A 62 -2.77 2.68 0.05
C PHE A 62 -3.09 4.16 0.21
N VAL A 63 -4.24 4.57 -0.31
CA VAL A 63 -4.77 5.92 -0.16
C VAL A 63 -6.24 5.82 0.22
N GLY A 64 -6.65 6.62 1.19
CA GLY A 64 -8.04 6.62 1.63
C GLY A 64 -8.43 7.92 2.33
N PRO A 65 -9.73 8.06 2.64
CA PRO A 65 -10.27 9.31 3.22
C PRO A 65 -10.02 9.45 4.72
N THR A 66 -9.68 8.36 5.41
CA THR A 66 -9.40 8.37 6.84
C THR A 66 -8.19 7.49 7.14
N SER A 67 -7.53 7.78 8.25
CA SER A 67 -6.42 6.95 8.71
C SER A 67 -6.91 5.54 9.07
N ASP A 68 -8.12 5.43 9.64
CA ASP A 68 -8.70 4.14 10.01
C ASP A 68 -8.92 3.27 8.79
N ALA A 69 -9.41 3.83 7.68
CA ALA A 69 -9.68 3.07 6.48
C ALA A 69 -8.40 2.46 5.88
N VAL A 70 -7.33 3.23 5.80
CA VAL A 70 -6.05 2.71 5.26
C VAL A 70 -5.39 1.76 6.25
N GLN A 71 -5.53 1.99 7.55
CA GLN A 71 -5.05 1.06 8.57
C GLN A 71 -5.77 -0.28 8.47
N ASP A 72 -7.08 -0.27 8.34
CA ASP A 72 -7.88 -1.50 8.21
C ASP A 72 -7.45 -2.30 6.99
N ALA A 73 -7.15 -1.64 5.88
CA ALA A 73 -6.66 -2.30 4.67
C ALA A 73 -5.31 -2.99 4.93
N LEU A 74 -4.41 -2.33 5.64
CA LEU A 74 -3.11 -2.92 6.00
C LEU A 74 -3.29 -4.12 6.94
N VAL A 75 -4.14 -3.98 7.96
CA VAL A 75 -4.40 -5.08 8.91
C VAL A 75 -4.98 -6.29 8.18
N ALA A 76 -5.92 -6.06 7.26
CA ALA A 76 -6.49 -7.14 6.47
C ALA A 76 -5.42 -7.85 5.62
N PHE A 77 -4.54 -7.09 4.99
CA PHE A 77 -3.43 -7.66 4.22
C PHE A 77 -2.52 -8.50 5.12
N ARG A 78 -2.20 -8.02 6.31
CA ARG A 78 -1.30 -8.72 7.23
C ARG A 78 -1.88 -10.02 7.78
N ARG A 79 -3.18 -10.21 7.67
CA ARG A 79 -3.85 -11.45 8.07
C ARG A 79 -3.86 -12.51 6.98
N THR A 80 -3.52 -12.15 5.75
CA THR A 80 -3.39 -13.11 4.65
C THR A 80 -2.18 -14.02 4.87
N ARG A 81 -2.12 -15.12 4.13
CA ARG A 81 -0.96 -16.04 4.19
C ARG A 81 0.32 -15.28 3.86
N ALA A 82 0.31 -14.50 2.80
CA ALA A 82 1.46 -13.69 2.41
C ALA A 82 1.82 -12.68 3.49
N GLY A 83 0.82 -11.96 4.00
CA GLY A 83 1.05 -10.91 4.99
C GLY A 83 1.61 -11.43 6.30
N ARG A 84 1.24 -12.64 6.71
CA ARG A 84 1.76 -13.27 7.93
C ARG A 84 3.23 -13.61 7.85
N GLU A 85 3.73 -13.84 6.65
CA GLU A 85 5.11 -14.26 6.40
C GLU A 85 5.99 -13.10 5.95
N LEU A 86 5.49 -11.87 6.13
CA LEU A 86 6.24 -10.65 5.85
C LEU A 86 6.47 -9.89 7.15
N ASP A 87 7.73 -9.57 7.43
CA ASP A 87 8.07 -8.70 8.54
C ASP A 87 7.95 -7.23 8.10
N VAL A 88 7.39 -6.40 8.96
CA VAL A 88 7.32 -4.97 8.68
C VAL A 88 8.71 -4.37 8.87
N ALA A 89 9.25 -3.81 7.78
CA ALA A 89 10.53 -3.10 7.84
C ALA A 89 10.30 -1.66 8.32
N TRP A 90 9.32 -0.98 7.70
CA TRP A 90 8.89 0.33 8.19
C TRP A 90 7.54 0.69 7.53
N THR A 91 6.83 1.63 8.18
CA THR A 91 5.59 2.20 7.65
C THR A 91 5.65 3.71 7.75
N PHE A 92 4.93 4.37 6.85
CA PHE A 92 4.81 5.82 6.86
C PHE A 92 3.38 6.20 6.51
N MET A 93 2.77 7.06 7.33
CA MET A 93 1.44 7.60 7.09
C MET A 93 1.60 9.08 6.76
N GLY A 94 1.25 9.44 5.53
CA GLY A 94 1.23 10.84 5.10
C GLY A 94 -0.19 11.37 5.10
N VAL A 95 -0.33 12.66 5.36
CA VAL A 95 -1.61 13.37 5.30
C VAL A 95 -1.46 14.46 4.27
N VAL A 96 -2.36 14.46 3.28
CA VAL A 96 -2.36 15.46 2.23
C VAL A 96 -3.67 16.23 2.31
N LYS A 97 -3.57 17.55 2.45
CA LYS A 97 -4.72 18.45 2.43
C LYS A 97 -4.69 19.20 1.11
N PRO A 98 -5.66 18.99 0.21
CA PRO A 98 -5.65 19.65 -1.09
C PRO A 98 -5.52 21.16 -1.02
N ALA A 99 -6.02 21.80 0.05
CA ALA A 99 -5.90 23.24 0.24
C ALA A 99 -4.46 23.73 0.39
N GLU A 100 -3.51 22.85 0.68
CA GLU A 100 -2.08 23.18 0.79
C GLU A 100 -1.38 23.19 -0.57
N PHE A 101 -2.09 22.79 -1.63
CA PHE A 101 -1.54 22.68 -2.96
C PHE A 101 -2.35 23.53 -3.93
N THR A 102 -1.68 24.14 -4.91
CA THR A 102 -2.40 24.66 -6.06
C THR A 102 -2.86 23.48 -6.91
N PRO A 103 -3.94 23.63 -7.72
CA PRO A 103 -4.42 22.53 -8.55
C PRO A 103 -3.34 21.91 -9.44
N ASP A 104 -2.39 22.73 -9.92
CA ASP A 104 -1.33 22.27 -10.84
C ASP A 104 -0.23 21.47 -10.12
N HIS A 105 -0.17 21.58 -8.79
CA HIS A 105 0.88 20.95 -7.98
C HIS A 105 0.38 19.83 -7.09
N ALA A 106 -0.91 19.52 -7.14
CA ALA A 106 -1.45 18.41 -6.35
C ALA A 106 -0.82 17.08 -6.80
N PRO A 107 -0.46 16.19 -5.83
CA PRO A 107 0.05 14.88 -6.19
C PRO A 107 -0.93 14.10 -7.06
N ALA A 108 -0.42 13.22 -7.91
CA ALA A 108 -1.22 12.44 -8.84
C ALA A 108 -2.32 11.64 -8.14
N PHE A 109 -2.05 11.05 -6.96
CA PHE A 109 -3.05 10.27 -6.24
C PHE A 109 -4.21 11.13 -5.71
N VAL A 110 -3.98 12.42 -5.42
CA VAL A 110 -5.04 13.36 -5.03
C VAL A 110 -5.94 13.66 -6.22
N LYS A 111 -5.37 13.75 -7.40
CA LYS A 111 -6.11 13.99 -8.65
C LYS A 111 -6.80 12.73 -9.18
N GLY A 112 -6.55 11.58 -8.59
CA GLY A 112 -7.09 10.32 -9.07
C GLY A 112 -6.41 9.75 -10.30
N GLU A 113 -5.21 10.23 -10.62
CA GLU A 113 -4.45 9.71 -11.74
C GLU A 113 -3.96 8.28 -11.46
N ALA A 114 -3.83 7.48 -12.52
CA ALA A 114 -3.34 6.12 -12.41
C ALA A 114 -1.90 6.11 -11.87
N PRO A 115 -1.54 5.11 -11.05
CA PRO A 115 -0.17 5.00 -10.55
C PRO A 115 0.80 4.73 -11.69
N ARG A 116 1.99 5.27 -11.57
CA ARG A 116 3.06 5.01 -12.53
C ARG A 116 3.71 3.66 -12.22
N ARG A 117 4.36 3.08 -13.23
CA ARG A 117 5.03 1.78 -13.08
C ARG A 117 6.10 1.79 -11.98
N TYR A 118 6.82 2.89 -11.84
CA TYR A 118 7.87 3.05 -10.84
C TYR A 118 7.52 4.20 -9.89
N LEU A 119 7.76 3.95 -8.60
CA LEU A 119 7.65 4.98 -7.59
C LEU A 119 9.04 5.60 -7.37
N CYS A 120 9.13 6.90 -7.63
CA CYS A 120 10.34 7.67 -7.34
C CYS A 120 10.12 8.41 -6.03
N ALA A 121 10.90 8.07 -5.02
CA ALA A 121 10.84 8.74 -3.72
C ALA A 121 11.83 9.91 -3.69
#